data_efc65d9ae6ff9c6f8a10416dcdf68bb1
#
_entry.id   efc65d9ae6ff9c6f8a10416dcdf68bb1
#
_cell.length_a   1.000
_cell.length_b   1.000
_cell.length_c   1.000
_cell.angle_alpha   90.00
_cell.angle_beta   90.00
_cell.angle_gamma   90.00
#
_symmetry.space_group_name_H-M   'P 1'
#
loop_
_entity.id
_entity.type
_entity.pdbx_description
1 polymer ?
#
loop_
_entity_poly.entity_id
_entity_poly.type
_entity_poly.pdbx_seq_one_letter_code
_entity_poly.pdbx_strand_id
1 'polypeptide(L)'
;MLIISPMHNEAEHIEGVARALAAQTRPPSLWVVVNDNSTDATGEIAARLAEEIDFMKVVSTPASSDVDSADRLAVALEARAFNRGLAAVGDISDFTHVGKLDGDVELGPDYFEQILAEFDADPELGIAGGWILECKGGEWRPTPSAPEHVRGALKLWSAECFAAIGGIVERLGWDGIDETLARMHGYKTRSFRAAEARHFRETGSADGRLRGHVRWGEAHWILGHGVLWTAARSAKVARIRPRGASGAAYLYGYARAAALRVPRVEIDGYRKFVQTEQRRRMSSAIRAAARPGRADSARVV
;
A
#
# COMPACT_ATOMS: atom_id res chain seq x y z
N MET A 1 -15.49 11.63 -2.54
CA MET A 1 -14.42 10.66 -2.23
C MET A 1 -15.01 9.48 -1.50
N LEU A 2 -14.71 8.26 -1.96
CA LEU A 2 -15.02 6.99 -1.33
C LEU A 2 -13.78 6.45 -0.61
N ILE A 3 -13.89 6.03 0.64
CA ILE A 3 -12.83 5.32 1.38
C ILE A 3 -13.33 3.93 1.73
N ILE A 4 -12.48 2.91 1.52
CA ILE A 4 -12.75 1.52 1.88
C ILE A 4 -11.65 1.04 2.84
N SER A 5 -12.06 0.52 3.99
CA SER A 5 -11.18 0.03 5.03
C SER A 5 -11.40 -1.45 5.29
N PRO A 6 -10.57 -2.35 4.73
CA PRO A 6 -10.51 -3.73 5.15
C PRO A 6 -10.05 -3.81 6.61
N MET A 7 -10.81 -4.50 7.46
CA MET A 7 -10.48 -4.65 8.88
C MET A 7 -10.56 -6.10 9.32
N HIS A 8 -9.55 -6.55 10.06
CA HIS A 8 -9.51 -7.86 10.68
C HIS A 8 -8.83 -7.78 12.03
N ASN A 9 -9.60 -7.91 13.11
CA ASN A 9 -9.12 -7.80 14.49
C ASN A 9 -8.45 -6.45 14.77
N GLU A 10 -9.24 -5.37 14.57
CA GLU A 10 -8.85 -3.97 14.74
C GLU A 10 -9.55 -3.29 15.92
N ALA A 11 -10.08 -4.07 16.89
CA ALA A 11 -10.84 -3.51 18.02
C ALA A 11 -10.07 -2.45 18.81
N GLU A 12 -8.74 -2.55 18.85
CA GLU A 12 -7.86 -1.59 19.55
C GLU A 12 -7.75 -0.24 18.83
N HIS A 13 -7.89 -0.23 17.48
CA HIS A 13 -7.55 0.95 16.66
C HIS A 13 -8.76 1.59 15.97
N ILE A 14 -9.80 0.81 15.65
CA ILE A 14 -10.93 1.26 14.83
C ILE A 14 -11.58 2.55 15.34
N GLU A 15 -11.70 2.74 16.65
CA GLU A 15 -12.33 3.93 17.21
C GLU A 15 -11.47 5.18 16.97
N GLY A 16 -10.15 5.09 17.13
CA GLY A 16 -9.21 6.17 16.82
C GLY A 16 -9.27 6.57 15.34
N VAL A 17 -9.25 5.57 14.45
CA VAL A 17 -9.36 5.77 13.00
C VAL A 17 -10.69 6.45 12.64
N ALA A 18 -11.82 6.01 13.21
CA ALA A 18 -13.12 6.57 12.95
C ALA A 18 -13.21 8.04 13.37
N ARG A 19 -12.72 8.36 14.56
CA ARG A 19 -12.69 9.76 15.05
C ARG A 19 -11.75 10.64 14.23
N ALA A 20 -10.61 10.10 13.80
CA ALA A 20 -9.70 10.83 12.93
C ALA A 20 -10.31 11.11 11.54
N LEU A 21 -11.12 10.19 10.99
CA LEU A 21 -11.87 10.43 9.76
C LEU A 21 -13.00 11.45 9.96
N ALA A 22 -13.75 11.35 11.03
CA ALA A 22 -14.83 12.29 11.35
C ALA A 22 -14.31 13.72 11.59
N ALA A 23 -13.07 13.86 12.07
CA ALA A 23 -12.43 15.15 12.34
C ALA A 23 -11.70 15.75 11.12
N GLN A 24 -11.73 15.10 9.95
CA GLN A 24 -11.08 15.65 8.75
C GLN A 24 -11.72 16.97 8.31
N THR A 25 -10.89 17.94 7.89
CA THR A 25 -11.38 19.20 7.27
C THR A 25 -12.14 18.92 5.96
N ARG A 26 -11.79 17.82 5.26
CA ARG A 26 -12.50 17.29 4.10
C ARG A 26 -12.80 15.80 4.29
N PRO A 27 -13.89 15.46 5.01
CA PRO A 27 -14.24 14.06 5.26
C PRO A 27 -14.65 13.35 3.96
N PRO A 28 -14.57 11.99 3.91
CA PRO A 28 -15.11 11.23 2.80
C PRO A 28 -16.62 11.40 2.68
N SER A 29 -17.16 11.30 1.46
CA SER A 29 -18.60 11.26 1.22
C SER A 29 -19.20 9.90 1.62
N LEU A 30 -18.37 8.84 1.58
CA LEU A 30 -18.70 7.49 2.02
C LEU A 30 -17.45 6.79 2.53
N TRP A 31 -17.52 6.22 3.72
CA TRP A 31 -16.54 5.33 4.29
C TRP A 31 -17.13 3.94 4.50
N VAL A 32 -16.58 2.93 3.83
CA VAL A 32 -17.01 1.53 3.94
C VAL A 32 -15.99 0.75 4.75
N VAL A 33 -16.38 0.34 5.94
CA VAL A 33 -15.62 -0.59 6.77
C VAL A 33 -16.01 -2.01 6.39
N VAL A 34 -15.04 -2.81 5.97
CA VAL A 34 -15.24 -4.22 5.65
C VAL A 34 -14.70 -5.06 6.79
N ASN A 35 -15.60 -5.56 7.63
CA ASN A 35 -15.25 -6.48 8.71
C ASN A 35 -14.97 -7.89 8.12
N ASP A 36 -13.69 -8.19 7.90
CA ASP A 36 -13.22 -9.42 7.25
C ASP A 36 -12.98 -10.52 8.28
N ASN A 37 -14.06 -11.15 8.76
CA ASN A 37 -14.04 -12.25 9.71
C ASN A 37 -13.26 -11.93 11.01
N SER A 38 -13.46 -10.78 11.60
CA SER A 38 -12.88 -10.46 12.92
C SER A 38 -13.47 -11.38 13.99
N THR A 39 -12.61 -11.80 14.92
CA THR A 39 -12.97 -12.65 16.07
C THR A 39 -12.95 -11.87 17.38
N ASP A 40 -12.53 -10.62 17.36
CA ASP A 40 -12.57 -9.66 18.46
C ASP A 40 -13.79 -8.73 18.36
N ALA A 41 -13.83 -7.68 19.16
CA ALA A 41 -14.92 -6.71 19.21
C ALA A 41 -14.98 -5.76 17.99
N THR A 42 -14.16 -5.93 16.95
CA THR A 42 -14.11 -5.02 15.77
C THR A 42 -15.49 -4.82 15.16
N GLY A 43 -16.24 -5.90 14.95
CA GLY A 43 -17.57 -5.82 14.32
C GLY A 43 -18.59 -5.06 15.16
N GLU A 44 -18.59 -5.26 16.48
CA GLU A 44 -19.47 -4.57 17.43
C GLU A 44 -19.17 -3.07 17.50
N ILE A 45 -17.87 -2.73 17.59
CA ILE A 45 -17.42 -1.35 17.60
C ILE A 45 -17.75 -0.65 16.28
N ALA A 46 -17.51 -1.31 15.12
CA ALA A 46 -17.84 -0.77 13.81
C ALA A 46 -19.34 -0.48 13.67
N ALA A 47 -20.20 -1.40 14.11
CA ALA A 47 -21.65 -1.21 14.06
C ALA A 47 -22.10 0.00 14.89
N ARG A 48 -21.60 0.16 16.12
CA ARG A 48 -21.87 1.32 16.98
C ARG A 48 -21.41 2.63 16.34
N LEU A 49 -20.19 2.66 15.80
CA LEU A 49 -19.64 3.85 15.15
C LEU A 49 -20.42 4.25 13.89
N ALA A 50 -20.99 3.30 13.16
CA ALA A 50 -21.85 3.59 12.01
C ALA A 50 -23.20 4.22 12.38
N GLU A 51 -23.65 4.10 13.65
CA GLU A 51 -24.80 4.85 14.17
C GLU A 51 -24.45 6.30 14.52
N GLU A 52 -23.16 6.60 14.76
CA GLU A 52 -22.68 7.92 15.17
C GLU A 52 -22.14 8.74 13.97
N ILE A 53 -21.71 8.09 12.89
CA ILE A 53 -21.01 8.72 11.75
C ILE A 53 -21.82 8.50 10.47
N ASP A 54 -22.53 9.51 10.01
CA ASP A 54 -23.50 9.45 8.90
C ASP A 54 -22.92 8.92 7.58
N PHE A 55 -21.64 9.18 7.30
CA PHE A 55 -20.97 8.71 6.08
C PHE A 55 -20.32 7.34 6.23
N MET A 56 -20.45 6.65 7.36
CA MET A 56 -19.87 5.32 7.60
C MET A 56 -20.89 4.21 7.29
N LYS A 57 -20.44 3.18 6.59
CA LYS A 57 -21.19 1.91 6.39
C LYS A 57 -20.32 0.73 6.77
N VAL A 58 -20.93 -0.31 7.33
CA VAL A 58 -20.26 -1.56 7.68
C VAL A 58 -20.75 -2.68 6.76
N VAL A 59 -19.79 -3.42 6.20
CA VAL A 59 -20.01 -4.62 5.41
C VAL A 59 -19.29 -5.76 6.10
N SER A 60 -20.01 -6.81 6.47
CA SER A 60 -19.42 -8.02 7.03
C SER A 60 -19.24 -9.06 5.94
N THR A 61 -18.08 -9.67 5.88
CA THR A 61 -17.86 -10.81 4.99
C THR A 61 -18.37 -12.07 5.65
N PRO A 62 -19.07 -12.94 4.92
CA PRO A 62 -19.46 -14.23 5.48
C PRO A 62 -18.21 -15.03 5.85
N ALA A 63 -18.28 -15.77 6.96
CA ALA A 63 -17.22 -16.69 7.36
C ALA A 63 -16.97 -17.68 6.20
N SER A 64 -15.84 -17.55 5.52
CA SER A 64 -15.45 -18.50 4.50
C SER A 64 -14.54 -19.55 5.13
N SER A 65 -14.92 -20.82 5.03
CA SER A 65 -14.13 -21.97 5.45
C SER A 65 -12.78 -22.09 4.71
N ASP A 66 -12.60 -21.34 3.62
CA ASP A 66 -11.47 -21.47 2.72
C ASP A 66 -10.26 -20.61 3.07
N VAL A 67 -10.34 -19.79 4.12
CA VAL A 67 -9.28 -18.81 4.42
C VAL A 67 -8.88 -18.80 5.89
N ASP A 68 -8.69 -19.98 6.47
CA ASP A 68 -7.86 -20.13 7.68
C ASP A 68 -6.37 -20.14 7.27
N SER A 69 -6.00 -19.13 6.48
CA SER A 69 -4.63 -18.96 6.01
C SER A 69 -3.82 -18.27 7.11
N ALA A 70 -2.86 -19.01 7.66
CA ALA A 70 -1.87 -18.46 8.59
C ALA A 70 -1.05 -17.29 7.99
N ASP A 71 -1.10 -17.08 6.67
CA ASP A 71 -0.46 -15.97 5.97
C ASP A 71 -1.47 -15.18 5.13
N ARG A 72 -2.25 -14.33 5.81
CA ARG A 72 -3.28 -13.46 5.20
C ARG A 72 -2.72 -12.53 4.11
N LEU A 73 -1.48 -12.06 4.26
CA LEU A 73 -0.81 -11.19 3.30
C LEU A 73 -0.42 -11.93 2.02
N ALA A 74 0.03 -13.19 2.13
CA ALA A 74 0.41 -13.99 0.97
C ALA A 74 -0.76 -14.24 0.01
N VAL A 75 -1.99 -14.34 0.55
CA VAL A 75 -3.21 -14.55 -0.23
C VAL A 75 -4.00 -13.26 -0.48
N ALA A 76 -3.42 -12.11 -0.13
CA ALA A 76 -3.97 -10.78 -0.37
C ALA A 76 -5.41 -10.59 0.15
N LEU A 77 -5.72 -11.08 1.36
CA LEU A 77 -7.05 -10.98 1.94
C LEU A 77 -7.53 -9.54 2.08
N GLU A 78 -6.62 -8.61 2.38
CA GLU A 78 -6.94 -7.19 2.44
C GLU A 78 -7.43 -6.63 1.09
N ALA A 79 -6.81 -7.05 -0.04
CA ALA A 79 -7.26 -6.65 -1.38
C ALA A 79 -8.61 -7.26 -1.73
N ARG A 80 -8.86 -8.52 -1.32
CA ARG A 80 -10.16 -9.18 -1.48
C ARG A 80 -11.25 -8.48 -0.66
N ALA A 81 -10.95 -8.14 0.59
CA ALA A 81 -11.90 -7.42 1.43
C ALA A 81 -12.18 -6.03 0.87
N PHE A 82 -11.16 -5.32 0.37
CA PHE A 82 -11.33 -4.05 -0.33
C PHE A 82 -12.30 -4.19 -1.52
N ASN A 83 -12.08 -5.17 -2.41
CA ASN A 83 -12.94 -5.40 -3.57
C ASN A 83 -14.37 -5.80 -3.18
N ARG A 84 -14.56 -6.51 -2.06
CA ARG A 84 -15.90 -6.77 -1.51
C ARG A 84 -16.59 -5.49 -1.05
N GLY A 85 -15.85 -4.60 -0.37
CA GLY A 85 -16.36 -3.27 -0.02
C GLY A 85 -16.75 -2.47 -1.25
N LEU A 86 -15.92 -2.47 -2.28
CA LEU A 86 -16.20 -1.82 -3.55
C LEU A 86 -17.46 -2.40 -4.23
N ALA A 87 -17.59 -3.71 -4.28
CA ALA A 87 -18.76 -4.39 -4.83
C ALA A 87 -20.06 -4.07 -4.04
N ALA A 88 -19.97 -3.89 -2.73
CA ALA A 88 -21.11 -3.52 -1.89
C ALA A 88 -21.57 -2.06 -2.10
N VAL A 89 -20.69 -1.18 -2.60
CA VAL A 89 -21.07 0.17 -3.02
C VAL A 89 -21.80 0.11 -4.38
N GLY A 90 -21.34 -0.73 -5.29
CA GLY A 90 -21.87 -0.86 -6.65
C GLY A 90 -21.32 0.24 -7.57
N ASP A 91 -22.17 1.19 -7.95
CA ASP A 91 -21.73 2.30 -8.81
C ASP A 91 -20.90 3.32 -8.04
N ILE A 92 -19.72 3.61 -8.55
CA ILE A 92 -18.76 4.56 -7.96
C ILE A 92 -18.56 5.81 -8.82
N SER A 93 -19.38 6.01 -9.85
CA SER A 93 -19.25 7.12 -10.81
C SER A 93 -19.42 8.50 -10.18
N ASP A 94 -20.12 8.61 -9.06
CA ASP A 94 -20.29 9.84 -8.29
C ASP A 94 -19.06 10.26 -7.47
N PHE A 95 -18.07 9.38 -7.35
CA PHE A 95 -16.87 9.67 -6.56
C PHE A 95 -15.70 10.09 -7.46
N THR A 96 -15.12 11.24 -7.16
CA THR A 96 -13.92 11.75 -7.86
C THR A 96 -12.64 10.98 -7.47
N HIS A 97 -12.64 10.35 -6.30
CA HIS A 97 -11.51 9.59 -5.79
C HIS A 97 -11.99 8.35 -5.05
N VAL A 98 -11.21 7.29 -5.16
CA VAL A 98 -11.36 6.03 -4.39
C VAL A 98 -10.12 5.86 -3.52
N GLY A 99 -10.28 5.50 -2.26
CA GLY A 99 -9.17 5.30 -1.33
C GLY A 99 -9.25 4.02 -0.54
N LYS A 100 -8.08 3.51 -0.15
CA LYS A 100 -7.90 2.46 0.85
C LYS A 100 -7.25 3.06 2.09
N LEU A 101 -7.79 2.71 3.25
CA LEU A 101 -7.26 3.08 4.56
C LEU A 101 -7.29 1.84 5.46
N ASP A 102 -6.14 1.46 6.02
CA ASP A 102 -6.08 0.35 6.98
C ASP A 102 -6.67 0.74 8.34
N GLY A 103 -7.18 -0.25 9.06
CA GLY A 103 -7.88 -0.06 10.33
C GLY A 103 -7.00 0.36 11.51
N ASP A 104 -5.69 0.44 11.32
CA ASP A 104 -4.68 0.86 12.28
C ASP A 104 -3.86 2.08 11.81
N VAL A 105 -4.44 2.90 10.91
CA VAL A 105 -3.80 4.12 10.40
C VAL A 105 -4.64 5.33 10.78
N GLU A 106 -4.12 6.19 11.65
CA GLU A 106 -4.71 7.47 12.02
C GLU A 106 -4.16 8.60 11.15
N LEU A 107 -5.06 9.47 10.69
CA LEU A 107 -4.76 10.61 9.83
C LEU A 107 -4.66 11.91 10.63
N GLY A 108 -3.76 12.82 10.21
CA GLY A 108 -3.82 14.21 10.65
C GLY A 108 -5.14 14.87 10.19
N PRO A 109 -5.61 15.93 10.86
CA PRO A 109 -6.95 16.48 10.63
C PRO A 109 -7.17 17.09 9.24
N ASP A 110 -6.13 17.49 8.55
CA ASP A 110 -6.13 18.09 7.22
C ASP A 110 -5.54 17.17 6.13
N TYR A 111 -5.40 15.88 6.44
CA TYR A 111 -4.74 14.92 5.56
C TYR A 111 -5.37 14.87 4.16
N PHE A 112 -6.69 14.67 4.08
CA PHE A 112 -7.35 14.59 2.78
C PHE A 112 -7.38 15.93 2.05
N GLU A 113 -7.49 17.04 2.76
CA GLU A 113 -7.39 18.36 2.14
C GLU A 113 -6.05 18.56 1.43
N GLN A 114 -4.94 18.20 2.10
CA GLN A 114 -3.60 18.27 1.52
C GLN A 114 -3.45 17.34 0.31
N ILE A 115 -3.88 16.08 0.40
CA ILE A 115 -3.74 15.13 -0.71
C ILE A 115 -4.62 15.53 -1.90
N LEU A 116 -5.85 16.00 -1.67
CA LEU A 116 -6.74 16.44 -2.74
C LEU A 116 -6.21 17.70 -3.45
N ALA A 117 -5.58 18.62 -2.71
CA ALA A 117 -4.92 19.78 -3.30
C ALA A 117 -3.78 19.39 -4.26
N GLU A 118 -3.07 18.28 -3.99
CA GLU A 118 -2.02 17.77 -4.90
C GLU A 118 -2.62 17.17 -6.18
N PHE A 119 -3.80 16.50 -6.09
CA PHE A 119 -4.52 16.06 -7.29
C PHE A 119 -5.03 17.25 -8.11
N ASP A 120 -5.55 18.28 -7.45
CA ASP A 120 -6.02 19.51 -8.12
C ASP A 120 -4.86 20.25 -8.82
N ALA A 121 -3.64 20.18 -8.27
CA ALA A 121 -2.45 20.83 -8.82
C ALA A 121 -1.79 20.06 -9.99
N ASP A 122 -1.96 18.74 -10.06
CA ASP A 122 -1.34 17.89 -11.11
C ASP A 122 -2.38 16.91 -11.68
N PRO A 123 -3.03 17.22 -12.81
CA PRO A 123 -4.03 16.35 -13.45
C PRO A 123 -3.47 14.98 -13.90
N GLU A 124 -2.16 14.82 -14.01
CA GLU A 124 -1.54 13.53 -14.33
C GLU A 124 -1.33 12.65 -13.07
N LEU A 125 -1.58 13.19 -11.87
CA LEU A 125 -1.47 12.44 -10.63
C LEU A 125 -2.62 11.43 -10.53
N GLY A 126 -2.29 10.15 -10.64
CA GLY A 126 -3.29 9.08 -10.58
C GLY A 126 -3.37 8.40 -9.22
N ILE A 127 -2.24 8.31 -8.49
CA ILE A 127 -2.17 7.68 -7.18
C ILE A 127 -1.38 8.57 -6.22
N ALA A 128 -1.99 8.90 -5.09
CA ALA A 128 -1.36 9.69 -4.04
C ALA A 128 -1.56 9.10 -2.65
N GLY A 129 -0.66 9.46 -1.75
CA GLY A 129 -0.77 9.18 -0.32
C GLY A 129 0.19 10.04 0.47
N GLY A 130 0.06 10.01 1.78
CA GLY A 130 0.90 10.76 2.67
C GLY A 130 2.14 9.98 3.15
N TRP A 131 2.86 10.62 4.03
CA TRP A 131 4.02 10.03 4.69
C TRP A 131 3.58 9.22 5.91
N ILE A 132 3.94 7.96 5.95
CA ILE A 132 3.55 7.06 7.06
C ILE A 132 4.63 7.08 8.13
N LEU A 133 4.22 7.41 9.35
CA LEU A 133 5.02 7.35 10.56
C LEU A 133 4.70 6.04 11.30
N GLU A 134 5.72 5.28 11.69
CA GLU A 134 5.60 4.08 12.52
C GLU A 134 6.20 4.34 13.90
N CYS A 135 5.56 3.83 14.96
CA CYS A 135 6.07 3.96 16.32
C CYS A 135 7.25 3.00 16.54
N LYS A 136 8.43 3.55 16.80
CA LYS A 136 9.66 2.79 17.07
C LYS A 136 10.30 3.26 18.37
N GLY A 137 10.19 2.41 19.39
CA GLY A 137 10.72 2.74 20.72
C GLY A 137 10.05 3.93 21.38
N GLY A 138 8.74 4.12 21.16
CA GLY A 138 7.94 5.21 21.71
C GLY A 138 7.99 6.52 20.91
N GLU A 139 8.74 6.56 19.81
CA GLU A 139 8.82 7.72 18.94
C GLU A 139 8.22 7.43 17.56
N TRP A 140 7.43 8.36 17.03
CA TRP A 140 6.93 8.33 15.68
C TRP A 140 8.03 8.69 14.69
N ARG A 141 8.38 7.76 13.81
CA ARG A 141 9.45 7.95 12.82
C ARG A 141 8.95 7.64 11.42
N PRO A 142 9.32 8.46 10.43
CA PRO A 142 8.94 8.20 9.05
C PRO A 142 9.55 6.88 8.56
N THR A 143 8.73 6.10 7.87
CA THR A 143 9.19 4.88 7.21
C THR A 143 9.74 5.25 5.83
N PRO A 144 11.05 5.04 5.58
CA PRO A 144 11.65 5.39 4.30
C PRO A 144 10.97 4.67 3.13
N SER A 145 10.49 5.44 2.17
CA SER A 145 9.91 4.96 0.92
C SER A 145 10.47 5.76 -0.26
N ALA A 146 10.38 5.19 -1.47
CA ALA A 146 10.63 5.97 -2.67
C ALA A 146 9.51 7.01 -2.85
N PRO A 147 9.79 8.23 -3.31
CA PRO A 147 8.75 9.25 -3.47
C PRO A 147 7.61 8.83 -4.39
N GLU A 148 7.89 7.95 -5.35
CA GLU A 148 6.90 7.45 -6.31
C GLU A 148 6.11 6.25 -5.78
N HIS A 149 6.46 5.72 -4.60
CA HIS A 149 5.75 4.59 -4.00
C HIS A 149 4.75 5.09 -2.95
N VAL A 150 3.49 4.76 -3.13
CA VAL A 150 2.40 5.03 -2.20
C VAL A 150 2.05 3.72 -1.48
N ARG A 151 2.16 3.72 -0.16
CA ARG A 151 1.98 2.50 0.62
C ARG A 151 0.54 2.00 0.60
N GLY A 152 0.38 0.68 0.51
CA GLY A 152 -0.93 0.04 0.48
C GLY A 152 -1.81 0.28 1.71
N ALA A 153 -1.21 0.62 2.86
CA ALA A 153 -1.95 0.93 4.09
C ALA A 153 -2.78 2.23 3.98
N LEU A 154 -2.36 3.16 3.12
CA LEU A 154 -3.04 4.44 2.91
C LEU A 154 -2.78 4.95 1.49
N LYS A 155 -3.77 4.78 0.62
CA LYS A 155 -3.63 5.08 -0.81
C LYS A 155 -4.93 5.67 -1.35
N LEU A 156 -4.80 6.73 -2.13
CA LEU A 156 -5.90 7.38 -2.83
C LEU A 156 -5.64 7.37 -4.33
N TRP A 157 -6.63 6.98 -5.11
CA TRP A 157 -6.62 6.99 -6.59
C TRP A 157 -7.58 8.06 -7.10
N SER A 158 -7.24 8.77 -8.19
CA SER A 158 -8.26 9.47 -8.95
C SER A 158 -9.22 8.45 -9.57
N ALA A 159 -10.50 8.79 -9.72
CA ALA A 159 -11.50 7.87 -10.29
C ALA A 159 -11.11 7.42 -11.69
N GLU A 160 -10.58 8.32 -12.51
CA GLU A 160 -10.11 8.04 -13.86
C GLU A 160 -8.94 7.04 -13.86
N CYS A 161 -7.95 7.24 -12.97
CA CYS A 161 -6.84 6.32 -12.84
C CYS A 161 -7.33 4.95 -12.35
N PHE A 162 -8.20 4.92 -11.32
CA PHE A 162 -8.75 3.68 -10.77
C PHE A 162 -9.50 2.87 -11.83
N ALA A 163 -10.31 3.52 -12.64
CA ALA A 163 -11.01 2.90 -13.76
C ALA A 163 -10.03 2.42 -14.85
N ALA A 164 -9.03 3.23 -15.22
CA ALA A 164 -8.04 2.89 -16.25
C ALA A 164 -7.20 1.67 -15.89
N ILE A 165 -6.85 1.50 -14.61
CA ILE A 165 -6.07 0.33 -14.14
C ILE A 165 -6.93 -0.90 -13.87
N GLY A 166 -8.27 -0.78 -13.90
CA GLY A 166 -9.20 -1.87 -13.60
C GLY A 166 -9.32 -2.23 -12.13
N GLY A 167 -9.02 -1.27 -11.22
CA GLY A 167 -9.09 -1.47 -9.77
C GLY A 167 -7.90 -2.23 -9.18
N ILE A 168 -8.09 -2.88 -8.02
CA ILE A 168 -7.05 -3.59 -7.29
C ILE A 168 -7.09 -5.09 -7.61
N VAL A 169 -5.94 -5.67 -7.95
CA VAL A 169 -5.80 -7.11 -8.16
C VAL A 169 -5.64 -7.87 -6.83
N GLU A 170 -6.31 -9.01 -6.70
CA GLU A 170 -6.32 -9.83 -5.48
C GLU A 170 -5.11 -10.76 -5.40
N ARG A 171 -3.93 -10.17 -5.30
CA ARG A 171 -2.69 -10.95 -5.19
C ARG A 171 -1.59 -10.21 -4.46
N LEU A 172 -0.59 -10.97 -3.99
CA LEU A 172 0.59 -10.42 -3.33
C LEU A 172 1.29 -9.38 -4.22
N GLY A 173 1.58 -8.21 -3.65
CA GLY A 173 2.22 -7.08 -4.32
C GLY A 173 1.23 -6.21 -5.13
N TRP A 174 -0.07 -6.30 -4.86
CA TRP A 174 -1.11 -5.51 -5.50
C TRP A 174 -0.79 -4.00 -5.48
N ASP A 175 -0.21 -3.51 -4.37
CA ASP A 175 0.18 -2.11 -4.16
C ASP A 175 1.34 -1.62 -5.05
N GLY A 176 2.09 -2.54 -5.65
CA GLY A 176 3.08 -2.25 -6.69
C GLY A 176 2.55 -2.52 -8.10
N ILE A 177 1.53 -3.37 -8.23
CA ILE A 177 0.89 -3.65 -9.52
C ILE A 177 0.07 -2.45 -9.96
N ASP A 178 -0.79 -1.92 -9.09
CA ASP A 178 -1.62 -0.74 -9.37
C ASP A 178 -0.78 0.48 -9.75
N GLU A 179 0.31 0.77 -9.01
CA GLU A 179 1.23 1.84 -9.35
C GLU A 179 1.91 1.64 -10.72
N THR A 180 2.28 0.41 -11.02
CA THR A 180 2.89 0.10 -12.33
C THR A 180 1.89 0.29 -13.44
N LEU A 181 0.64 -0.17 -13.26
CA LEU A 181 -0.44 0.04 -14.22
C LEU A 181 -0.76 1.52 -14.39
N ALA A 182 -0.85 2.28 -13.30
CA ALA A 182 -1.05 3.72 -13.38
C ALA A 182 0.02 4.39 -14.27
N ARG A 183 1.31 4.06 -14.03
CA ARG A 183 2.39 4.60 -14.87
C ARG A 183 2.38 4.10 -16.31
N MET A 184 1.89 2.89 -16.56
CA MET A 184 1.68 2.38 -17.93
C MET A 184 0.59 3.17 -18.67
N HIS A 185 -0.42 3.64 -17.93
CA HIS A 185 -1.48 4.52 -18.48
C HIS A 185 -1.11 6.02 -18.48
N GLY A 186 0.14 6.36 -18.13
CA GLY A 186 0.63 7.74 -18.18
C GLY A 186 0.42 8.54 -16.89
N TYR A 187 -0.19 7.95 -15.87
CA TYR A 187 -0.39 8.62 -14.59
C TYR A 187 0.88 8.64 -13.74
N LYS A 188 1.00 9.66 -12.89
CA LYS A 188 2.02 9.77 -11.85
C LYS A 188 1.54 9.11 -10.56
N THR A 189 2.50 8.59 -9.79
CA THR A 189 2.26 8.07 -8.43
C THR A 189 3.19 8.79 -7.46
N ARG A 190 2.69 9.28 -6.32
CA ARG A 190 3.52 10.08 -5.40
C ARG A 190 3.06 10.03 -3.95
N SER A 191 4.04 9.95 -3.04
CA SER A 191 3.83 10.18 -1.61
C SER A 191 4.29 11.59 -1.21
N PHE A 192 3.45 12.29 -0.45
CA PHE A 192 3.66 13.67 -0.03
C PHE A 192 4.02 13.75 1.45
N ARG A 193 5.13 14.42 1.77
CA ARG A 193 5.64 14.50 3.15
C ARG A 193 4.82 15.41 4.05
N ALA A 194 4.11 16.38 3.48
CA ALA A 194 3.30 17.31 4.25
C ALA A 194 2.10 16.61 4.90
N ALA A 195 1.50 15.64 4.20
CA ALA A 195 0.37 14.86 4.71
C ALA A 195 0.88 13.64 5.50
N GLU A 196 0.87 13.73 6.83
CA GLU A 196 1.36 12.65 7.70
C GLU A 196 0.22 11.78 8.22
N ALA A 197 0.50 10.47 8.34
CA ALA A 197 -0.38 9.48 8.95
C ALA A 197 0.40 8.59 9.92
N ARG A 198 -0.22 8.18 11.03
CA ARG A 198 0.35 7.32 12.06
C ARG A 198 -0.12 5.90 11.87
N HIS A 199 0.80 4.96 11.64
CA HIS A 199 0.52 3.55 11.51
C HIS A 199 0.98 2.82 12.78
N PHE A 200 0.04 2.25 13.52
CA PHE A 200 0.31 1.70 14.85
C PHE A 200 1.09 0.40 14.82
N ARG A 201 0.93 -0.42 13.78
CA ARG A 201 1.71 -1.64 13.60
C ARG A 201 2.90 -1.43 12.68
N GLU A 202 4.07 -1.93 13.07
CA GLU A 202 5.23 -1.95 12.16
C GLU A 202 4.94 -2.87 10.96
N THR A 203 5.11 -2.34 9.76
CA THR A 203 4.92 -3.11 8.52
C THR A 203 5.82 -4.35 8.50
N GLY A 204 5.20 -5.52 8.30
CA GLY A 204 5.90 -6.80 8.22
C GLY A 204 6.32 -7.39 9.57
N SER A 205 5.85 -6.85 10.70
CA SER A 205 6.16 -7.37 12.04
C SER A 205 5.34 -8.60 12.42
N ALA A 206 4.13 -8.75 11.86
CA ALA A 206 3.17 -9.79 12.24
C ALA A 206 3.71 -11.22 12.12
N ASP A 207 4.63 -11.51 11.17
CA ASP A 207 5.14 -12.85 10.90
C ASP A 207 6.65 -13.00 11.07
N GLY A 208 7.30 -12.01 11.66
CA GLY A 208 8.74 -11.96 11.82
C GLY A 208 9.49 -11.45 10.57
N ARG A 209 10.55 -10.67 10.83
CA ARG A 209 11.27 -9.88 9.81
C ARG A 209 11.78 -10.70 8.62
N LEU A 210 12.24 -11.93 8.82
CA LEU A 210 12.77 -12.75 7.73
C LEU A 210 11.66 -13.24 6.80
N ARG A 211 10.49 -13.62 7.33
CA ARG A 211 9.33 -13.97 6.48
C ARG A 211 8.87 -12.81 5.60
N GLY A 212 8.85 -11.59 6.15
CA GLY A 212 8.56 -10.37 5.39
C GLY A 212 9.51 -10.20 4.20
N HIS A 213 10.81 -10.44 4.40
CA HIS A 213 11.79 -10.37 3.30
C HIS A 213 11.62 -11.49 2.26
N VAL A 214 11.25 -12.70 2.68
CA VAL A 214 10.91 -13.79 1.73
C VAL A 214 9.71 -13.38 0.88
N ARG A 215 8.63 -12.85 1.49
CA ARG A 215 7.46 -12.35 0.76
C ARG A 215 7.79 -11.22 -0.21
N TRP A 216 8.66 -10.30 0.19
CA TRP A 216 9.13 -9.25 -0.71
C TRP A 216 9.86 -9.82 -1.94
N GLY A 217 10.68 -10.84 -1.75
CA GLY A 217 11.33 -11.54 -2.86
C GLY A 217 10.31 -12.19 -3.79
N GLU A 218 9.33 -12.88 -3.24
CA GLU A 218 8.24 -13.52 -3.99
C GLU A 218 7.39 -12.47 -4.74
N ALA A 219 6.98 -11.38 -4.07
CA ALA A 219 6.27 -10.28 -4.70
C ALA A 219 7.04 -9.72 -5.90
N HIS A 220 8.36 -9.54 -5.78
CA HIS A 220 9.18 -9.04 -6.89
C HIS A 220 9.30 -10.02 -8.06
N TRP A 221 9.20 -11.31 -7.81
CA TRP A 221 9.05 -12.30 -8.89
C TRP A 221 7.71 -12.12 -9.60
N ILE A 222 6.62 -12.05 -8.83
CA ILE A 222 5.25 -11.84 -9.33
C ILE A 222 5.17 -10.56 -10.18
N LEU A 223 5.75 -9.46 -9.68
CA LEU A 223 5.87 -8.18 -10.36
C LEU A 223 6.78 -8.17 -11.60
N GLY A 224 7.39 -9.29 -11.96
CA GLY A 224 8.22 -9.41 -13.16
C GLY A 224 9.57 -8.70 -13.09
N HIS A 225 10.08 -8.41 -11.89
CA HIS A 225 11.38 -7.78 -11.71
C HIS A 225 12.51 -8.59 -12.32
N GLY A 226 13.50 -7.90 -12.90
CA GLY A 226 14.68 -8.53 -13.50
C GLY A 226 15.67 -9.03 -12.45
N VAL A 227 16.45 -10.09 -12.79
CA VAL A 227 17.41 -10.72 -11.87
C VAL A 227 18.47 -9.71 -11.38
N LEU A 228 19.03 -8.89 -12.28
CA LEU A 228 20.05 -7.89 -11.90
C LEU A 228 19.50 -6.84 -10.92
N TRP A 229 18.29 -6.37 -11.15
CA TRP A 229 17.61 -5.47 -10.22
C TRP A 229 17.39 -6.12 -8.86
N THR A 230 16.93 -7.38 -8.85
CA THR A 230 16.70 -8.16 -7.64
C THR A 230 17.99 -8.38 -6.85
N ALA A 231 19.11 -8.70 -7.53
CA ALA A 231 20.42 -8.84 -6.89
C ALA A 231 20.91 -7.51 -6.26
N ALA A 232 20.80 -6.40 -6.98
CA ALA A 232 21.16 -5.06 -6.45
C ALA A 232 20.28 -4.68 -5.25
N ARG A 233 18.99 -4.98 -5.30
CA ARG A 233 18.07 -4.72 -4.18
C ARG A 233 18.39 -5.61 -2.98
N SER A 234 18.69 -6.89 -3.19
CA SER A 234 19.13 -7.78 -2.12
C SER A 234 20.36 -7.26 -1.38
N ALA A 235 21.35 -6.73 -2.09
CA ALA A 235 22.51 -6.11 -1.47
C ALA A 235 22.14 -4.89 -0.58
N LYS A 236 21.12 -4.12 -0.97
CA LYS A 236 20.56 -3.05 -0.14
C LYS A 236 19.82 -3.62 1.07
N VAL A 237 18.97 -4.63 0.88
CA VAL A 237 18.20 -5.30 1.95
C VAL A 237 19.13 -5.97 2.96
N ALA A 238 20.26 -6.50 2.52
CA ALA A 238 21.27 -7.12 3.40
C ALA A 238 21.86 -6.17 4.45
N ARG A 239 21.69 -4.85 4.30
CA ARG A 239 22.08 -3.84 5.32
C ARG A 239 21.06 -3.68 6.43
N ILE A 240 19.84 -4.18 6.25
CA ILE A 240 18.75 -4.18 7.26
C ILE A 240 18.99 -5.32 8.24
N ARG A 241 18.65 -5.12 9.50
CA ARG A 241 18.79 -6.18 10.53
C ARG A 241 17.69 -7.25 10.38
N PRO A 242 18.04 -8.55 10.52
CA PRO A 242 19.37 -9.11 10.73
C PRO A 242 20.24 -9.05 9.47
N ARG A 243 21.40 -8.39 9.59
CA ARG A 243 22.29 -8.09 8.47
C ARG A 243 22.71 -9.36 7.73
N GLY A 244 22.75 -9.31 6.39
CA GLY A 244 23.05 -10.44 5.53
C GLY A 244 21.85 -11.39 5.39
N ALA A 245 21.28 -11.88 6.50
CA ALA A 245 20.14 -12.79 6.47
C ALA A 245 18.89 -12.20 5.79
N SER A 246 18.63 -10.89 5.97
CA SER A 246 17.53 -10.20 5.30
C SER A 246 17.66 -10.21 3.78
N GLY A 247 18.88 -9.97 3.25
CA GLY A 247 19.16 -10.06 1.82
C GLY A 247 19.05 -11.49 1.30
N ALA A 248 19.58 -12.46 2.03
CA ALA A 248 19.48 -13.89 1.69
C ALA A 248 18.01 -14.35 1.66
N ALA A 249 17.21 -13.97 2.68
CA ALA A 249 15.78 -14.28 2.73
C ALA A 249 15.02 -13.69 1.53
N TYR A 250 15.34 -12.45 1.16
CA TYR A 250 14.75 -11.80 0.00
C TYR A 250 15.09 -12.54 -1.31
N LEU A 251 16.37 -12.92 -1.54
CA LEU A 251 16.78 -13.70 -2.71
C LEU A 251 16.15 -15.09 -2.71
N TYR A 252 16.07 -15.73 -1.56
CA TYR A 252 15.42 -17.02 -1.41
C TYR A 252 13.94 -16.95 -1.84
N GLY A 253 13.19 -15.93 -1.40
CA GLY A 253 11.80 -15.75 -1.81
C GLY A 253 11.64 -15.61 -3.32
N TYR A 254 12.49 -14.80 -3.95
CA TYR A 254 12.50 -14.64 -5.41
C TYR A 254 12.86 -15.94 -6.14
N ALA A 255 13.92 -16.63 -5.72
CA ALA A 255 14.37 -17.86 -6.34
C ALA A 255 13.37 -19.01 -6.15
N ARG A 256 12.77 -19.10 -4.94
CA ARG A 256 11.70 -20.06 -4.63
C ARG A 256 10.49 -19.86 -5.53
N ALA A 257 10.01 -18.62 -5.66
CA ALA A 257 8.88 -18.29 -6.53
C ALA A 257 9.19 -18.62 -8.00
N ALA A 258 10.44 -18.40 -8.44
CA ALA A 258 10.91 -18.79 -9.77
C ALA A 258 10.90 -20.30 -9.97
N ALA A 259 11.45 -21.07 -9.02
CA ALA A 259 11.55 -22.52 -9.07
C ALA A 259 10.15 -23.18 -9.06
N LEU A 260 9.24 -22.66 -8.26
CA LEU A 260 7.86 -23.11 -8.18
C LEU A 260 6.97 -22.59 -9.33
N ARG A 261 7.54 -21.79 -10.24
CA ARG A 261 6.83 -21.18 -11.37
C ARG A 261 5.58 -20.41 -10.93
N VAL A 262 5.67 -19.71 -9.79
CA VAL A 262 4.55 -18.87 -9.31
C VAL A 262 4.11 -17.96 -10.46
N PRO A 263 2.81 -17.88 -10.80
CA PRO A 263 2.32 -17.04 -11.88
C PRO A 263 2.75 -15.59 -11.69
N ARG A 264 3.24 -14.95 -12.73
CA ARG A 264 3.54 -13.52 -12.75
C ARG A 264 2.30 -12.71 -13.13
N VAL A 265 2.41 -11.38 -13.07
CA VAL A 265 1.39 -10.50 -13.66
C VAL A 265 1.34 -10.73 -15.16
N GLU A 266 0.19 -11.20 -15.66
CA GLU A 266 -0.06 -11.57 -17.06
C GLU A 266 -0.87 -10.47 -17.77
N ILE A 267 -0.37 -9.24 -17.70
CA ILE A 267 -0.91 -8.09 -18.43
C ILE A 267 0.06 -7.76 -19.55
N ASP A 268 -0.48 -7.53 -20.75
CA ASP A 268 0.36 -7.26 -21.93
C ASP A 268 1.26 -6.04 -21.71
N GLY A 269 2.52 -6.19 -22.10
CA GLY A 269 3.52 -5.15 -21.92
C GLY A 269 4.01 -4.91 -20.48
N TYR A 270 3.32 -5.38 -19.44
CA TYR A 270 3.61 -5.08 -18.04
C TYR A 270 5.07 -5.39 -17.65
N ARG A 271 5.52 -6.63 -17.89
CA ARG A 271 6.89 -7.04 -17.54
C ARG A 271 7.95 -6.24 -18.31
N LYS A 272 7.71 -5.95 -19.58
CA LYS A 272 8.61 -5.13 -20.41
C LYS A 272 8.71 -3.72 -19.85
N PHE A 273 7.60 -3.14 -19.43
CA PHE A 273 7.54 -1.82 -18.81
C PHE A 273 8.35 -1.79 -17.52
N VAL A 274 8.08 -2.71 -16.57
CA VAL A 274 8.82 -2.82 -15.30
C VAL A 274 10.33 -2.92 -15.52
N GLN A 275 10.78 -3.82 -16.42
CA GLN A 275 12.20 -4.00 -16.68
C GLN A 275 12.84 -2.79 -17.36
N THR A 276 12.08 -2.05 -18.18
CA THR A 276 12.55 -0.80 -18.79
C THR A 276 12.74 0.29 -17.75
N GLU A 277 11.77 0.47 -16.84
CA GLU A 277 11.93 1.39 -15.70
C GLU A 277 13.15 1.04 -14.86
N GLN A 278 13.34 -0.23 -14.53
CA GLN A 278 14.47 -0.70 -13.74
C GLN A 278 15.82 -0.39 -14.42
N ARG A 279 15.93 -0.64 -15.73
CA ARG A 279 17.14 -0.30 -16.49
C ARG A 279 17.42 1.20 -16.48
N ARG A 280 16.38 2.04 -16.65
CA ARG A 280 16.51 3.51 -16.57
C ARG A 280 16.99 3.96 -15.20
N ARG A 281 16.40 3.43 -14.12
CA ARG A 281 16.80 3.75 -12.73
C ARG A 281 18.25 3.30 -12.44
N MET A 282 18.64 2.11 -12.87
CA MET A 282 20.03 1.62 -12.72
C MET A 282 21.02 2.50 -13.48
N SER A 283 20.72 2.83 -14.74
CA SER A 283 21.57 3.69 -15.56
C SER A 283 21.73 5.10 -14.97
N SER A 284 20.66 5.64 -14.39
CA SER A 284 20.69 6.94 -13.73
C SER A 284 21.54 6.90 -12.46
N ALA A 285 21.41 5.84 -11.65
CA ALA A 285 22.22 5.66 -10.45
C ALA A 285 23.71 5.51 -10.77
N ILE A 286 24.07 4.73 -11.82
CA ILE A 286 25.45 4.58 -12.29
C ILE A 286 26.01 5.92 -12.77
N ARG A 287 25.25 6.68 -13.57
CA ARG A 287 25.66 8.02 -14.03
C ARG A 287 25.85 9.01 -12.89
N ALA A 288 24.99 8.97 -11.88
CA ALA A 288 25.12 9.82 -10.69
C ALA A 288 26.37 9.46 -9.88
N ALA A 289 26.69 8.18 -9.72
CA ALA A 289 27.88 7.71 -9.03
C ALA A 289 29.18 8.02 -9.80
N ALA A 290 29.12 8.09 -11.14
CA ALA A 290 30.28 8.37 -11.99
C ALA A 290 30.58 9.88 -12.14
N ARG A 291 29.79 10.80 -11.58
CA ARG A 291 30.06 12.25 -11.58
C ARG A 291 30.76 12.65 -10.28
N PRO A 292 32.09 12.85 -10.26
CA PRO A 292 32.78 13.38 -9.09
C PRO A 292 32.43 14.88 -8.95
N GLY A 293 31.83 15.31 -7.85
CA GLY A 293 31.76 16.72 -7.50
C GLY A 293 30.37 17.35 -7.29
N ARG A 294 29.33 16.57 -6.90
CA ARG A 294 28.10 17.13 -6.32
C ARG A 294 27.56 16.22 -5.21
N ALA A 295 28.39 15.97 -4.22
CA ALA A 295 27.95 15.55 -2.90
C ALA A 295 27.82 16.85 -2.10
N ASP A 296 26.61 17.42 -2.06
CA ASP A 296 26.05 18.13 -0.93
C ASP A 296 24.83 18.92 -1.40
N SER A 297 23.68 18.38 -1.18
CA SER A 297 22.45 19.08 -0.78
C SER A 297 21.21 18.19 -0.70
N ALA A 298 21.37 16.85 -0.77
CA ALA A 298 20.24 15.91 -0.63
C ALA A 298 20.47 14.86 0.48
N ARG A 299 21.31 15.17 1.46
CA ARG A 299 21.47 14.41 2.71
C ARG A 299 21.09 15.30 3.88
N VAL A 300 19.84 15.69 3.99
CA VAL A 300 19.23 16.05 5.26
C VAL A 300 17.78 15.59 5.17
N VAL A 301 17.53 14.61 6.02
CA VAL A 301 16.36 14.04 6.67
C VAL A 301 15.61 13.01 5.86
#